data_e82175c77e5543734107895b7525254e
#
_entry.id   e82175c77e5543734107895b7525254e
#
_cell.length_a   1.000
_cell.length_b   1.000
_cell.length_c   1.000
_cell.angle_alpha   90.00
_cell.angle_beta   90.00
_cell.angle_gamma   90.00
#
_symmetry.space_group_name_H-M   'P 1'
#
loop_
_entity.id
_entity.type
_entity.pdbx_description
1 polymer ?
#
loop_
_entity_poly.entity_id
_entity_poly.type
_entity_poly.pdbx_seq_one_letter_code
_entity_poly.pdbx_strand_id
1 'polypeptide(L)'
;MQQKAAGSLELLRDKAWARWTALALLALAMFCSYIFMDILSPIKDLMQSQAGWDSTAFGTMQGSETFLNVFIFFLIFAGIILDKMGVRFTAVLSGAVMVVGGLINWYALTDSFANSSLQVWFTNNLNYIPGFDELGVSPFYEGMPASAKFAAIGFMIFGCGVEMAGITV
;
A
#
# COMPACT_ATOMS: atom_id res chain seq x y z
N MET A 1 -16.82 8.65 -32.46
CA MET A 1 -16.44 8.74 -31.07
C MET A 1 -14.93 8.88 -30.85
N GLN A 2 -14.06 8.29 -31.65
CA GLN A 2 -12.59 8.40 -31.53
C GLN A 2 -12.04 9.82 -31.71
N GLN A 3 -12.64 10.63 -32.61
CA GLN A 3 -12.17 11.99 -32.89
C GLN A 3 -12.35 12.97 -31.72
N LYS A 4 -13.34 12.75 -30.85
CA LYS A 4 -13.58 13.58 -29.64
C LYS A 4 -12.58 13.28 -28.50
N ALA A 5 -12.11 12.04 -28.43
CA ALA A 5 -11.08 11.62 -27.46
C ALA A 5 -9.69 12.14 -27.88
N ALA A 6 -9.38 12.15 -29.19
CA ALA A 6 -8.13 12.71 -29.71
C ALA A 6 -8.00 14.22 -29.43
N GLY A 7 -9.09 14.99 -29.65
CA GLY A 7 -9.10 16.43 -29.39
C GLY A 7 -8.89 16.80 -27.91
N SER A 8 -9.35 15.97 -26.95
CA SER A 8 -9.11 16.20 -25.52
C SER A 8 -7.67 15.88 -25.10
N LEU A 9 -7.03 14.93 -25.77
CA LEU A 9 -5.62 14.59 -25.54
C LEU A 9 -4.67 15.64 -26.11
N GLU A 10 -4.99 16.23 -27.24
CA GLU A 10 -4.22 17.35 -27.80
C GLU A 10 -4.28 18.59 -26.92
N LEU A 11 -5.45 18.90 -26.34
CA LEU A 11 -5.63 20.03 -25.42
C LEU A 11 -4.79 19.93 -24.13
N LEU A 12 -4.53 18.73 -23.62
CA LEU A 12 -3.66 18.51 -22.45
C LEU A 12 -2.18 18.58 -22.83
N ARG A 13 -1.82 18.10 -24.03
CA ARG A 13 -0.45 18.13 -24.52
C ARG A 13 0.02 19.55 -24.84
N ASP A 14 -0.87 20.40 -25.35
CA ASP A 14 -0.53 21.73 -25.84
C ASP A 14 -0.53 22.82 -24.76
N LYS A 15 -1.18 22.56 -23.60
CA LYS A 15 -1.19 23.52 -22.49
C LYS A 15 -0.15 23.14 -21.43
N ALA A 16 0.97 23.86 -21.40
CA ALA A 16 2.02 23.68 -20.42
C ALA A 16 1.48 23.74 -18.97
N TRP A 17 0.55 24.65 -18.69
CA TRP A 17 -0.10 24.74 -17.39
C TRP A 17 -0.81 23.44 -16.98
N ALA A 18 -1.56 22.80 -17.85
CA ALA A 18 -2.29 21.57 -17.55
C ALA A 18 -1.33 20.41 -17.22
N ARG A 19 -0.19 20.33 -17.91
CA ARG A 19 0.86 19.33 -17.62
C ARG A 19 1.49 19.57 -16.27
N TRP A 20 1.86 20.79 -15.95
CA TRP A 20 2.45 21.13 -14.66
C TRP A 20 1.49 20.94 -13.50
N THR A 21 0.19 21.24 -13.70
CA THR A 21 -0.84 20.99 -12.68
C THR A 21 -1.03 19.49 -12.45
N ALA A 22 -1.08 18.67 -13.49
CA ALA A 22 -1.19 17.22 -13.35
C ALA A 22 0.03 16.65 -12.62
N LEU A 23 1.24 17.08 -12.99
CA LEU A 23 2.47 16.66 -12.32
C LEU A 23 2.47 17.07 -10.83
N ALA A 24 2.08 18.30 -10.51
CA ALA A 24 2.01 18.79 -9.15
C ALA A 24 0.99 18.01 -8.29
N LEU A 25 -0.16 17.66 -8.87
CA LEU A 25 -1.17 16.84 -8.17
C LEU A 25 -0.68 15.41 -7.91
N LEU A 26 -0.01 14.79 -8.88
CA LEU A 26 0.58 13.46 -8.70
C LEU A 26 1.70 13.50 -7.65
N ALA A 27 2.59 14.49 -7.73
CA ALA A 27 3.66 14.68 -6.76
C ALA A 27 3.12 14.91 -5.34
N LEU A 28 2.03 15.68 -5.20
CA LEU A 28 1.36 15.89 -3.93
C LEU A 28 0.73 14.58 -3.39
N ALA A 29 0.11 13.78 -4.25
CA ALA A 29 -0.43 12.48 -3.87
C ALA A 29 0.67 11.55 -3.37
N MET A 30 1.81 11.48 -4.06
CA MET A 30 2.99 10.71 -3.63
C MET A 30 3.53 11.21 -2.29
N PHE A 31 3.67 12.52 -2.13
CA PHE A 31 4.10 13.12 -0.86
C PHE A 31 3.19 12.74 0.31
N CYS A 32 1.86 12.84 0.13
CA CYS A 32 0.90 12.43 1.14
C CYS A 32 0.99 10.91 1.46
N SER A 33 1.27 10.09 0.45
CA SER A 33 1.43 8.64 0.63
C SER A 33 2.64 8.30 1.49
N TYR A 34 3.78 8.94 1.26
CA TYR A 34 4.98 8.78 2.08
C TYR A 34 4.78 9.31 3.50
N ILE A 35 4.09 10.45 3.68
CA ILE A 35 3.72 10.91 5.02
C ILE A 35 2.88 9.86 5.75
N PHE A 36 1.92 9.23 5.07
CA PHE A 36 1.09 8.19 5.68
C PHE A 36 1.91 6.99 6.15
N MET A 37 2.91 6.58 5.38
CA MET A 37 3.83 5.50 5.77
C MET A 37 4.67 5.87 6.99
N ASP A 38 5.22 7.07 7.02
CA ASP A 38 6.18 7.50 8.03
C ASP A 38 5.51 7.98 9.34
N ILE A 39 4.25 8.44 9.27
CA ILE A 39 3.52 9.00 10.43
C ILE A 39 3.34 7.98 11.56
N LEU A 40 3.43 6.70 11.27
CA LEU A 40 3.34 5.64 12.27
C LEU A 40 4.62 5.51 13.11
N SER A 41 5.77 5.93 12.59
CA SER A 41 7.05 5.81 13.31
C SER A 41 7.06 6.53 14.66
N PRO A 42 6.58 7.78 14.80
CA PRO A 42 6.48 8.46 16.09
C PRO A 42 5.51 7.83 17.09
N ILE A 43 4.52 7.08 16.62
CA ILE A 43 3.52 6.46 17.49
C ILE A 43 3.83 5.00 17.85
N LYS A 44 5.06 4.54 17.54
CA LYS A 44 5.51 3.18 17.84
C LYS A 44 5.31 2.80 19.30
N ASP A 45 5.70 3.68 20.24
CA ASP A 45 5.57 3.44 21.67
C ASP A 45 4.10 3.33 22.12
N LEU A 46 3.22 4.08 21.45
CA LEU A 46 1.78 3.99 21.66
C LEU A 46 1.23 2.64 21.18
N MET A 47 1.67 2.18 20.02
CA MET A 47 1.30 0.86 19.49
C MET A 47 1.77 -0.27 20.40
N GLN A 48 2.97 -0.15 20.96
CA GLN A 48 3.48 -1.12 21.94
C GLN A 48 2.64 -1.16 23.20
N SER A 49 2.25 0.00 23.73
CA SER A 49 1.52 0.08 25.01
C SER A 49 0.03 -0.27 24.87
N GLN A 50 -0.62 0.08 23.76
CA GLN A 50 -2.06 -0.08 23.57
C GLN A 50 -2.43 -1.30 22.73
N ALA A 51 -1.68 -1.59 21.68
CA ALA A 51 -1.96 -2.71 20.78
C ALA A 51 -1.13 -3.97 21.08
N GLY A 52 -0.20 -3.89 22.05
CA GLY A 52 0.65 -5.00 22.44
C GLY A 52 1.67 -5.41 21.37
N TRP A 53 2.00 -4.49 20.44
CA TRP A 53 2.97 -4.76 19.38
C TRP A 53 4.38 -4.63 19.95
N ASP A 54 5.21 -5.65 19.74
CA ASP A 54 6.63 -5.52 20.02
C ASP A 54 7.36 -4.75 18.90
N SER A 55 8.61 -4.41 19.15
CA SER A 55 9.41 -3.66 18.15
C SER A 55 9.58 -4.43 16.84
N THR A 56 9.59 -5.76 16.91
CA THR A 56 9.73 -6.65 15.74
C THR A 56 8.45 -6.62 14.93
N ALA A 57 7.27 -6.76 15.57
CA ALA A 57 5.97 -6.68 14.90
C ALA A 57 5.78 -5.35 14.18
N PHE A 58 6.16 -4.24 14.84
CA PHE A 58 6.08 -2.92 14.24
C PHE A 58 7.01 -2.79 13.02
N GLY A 59 8.27 -3.19 13.14
CA GLY A 59 9.25 -3.14 12.05
C GLY A 59 8.87 -4.04 10.88
N THR A 60 8.38 -5.24 11.16
CA THR A 60 7.91 -6.20 10.15
C THR A 60 6.68 -5.67 9.42
N MET A 61 5.71 -5.11 10.15
CA MET A 61 4.54 -4.47 9.57
C MET A 61 4.94 -3.31 8.65
N GLN A 62 5.81 -2.42 9.09
CA GLN A 62 6.27 -1.30 8.28
C GLN A 62 7.08 -1.76 7.06
N GLY A 63 7.98 -2.74 7.22
CA GLY A 63 8.76 -3.30 6.11
C GLY A 63 7.92 -4.11 5.10
N SER A 64 6.73 -4.54 5.47
CA SER A 64 5.85 -5.32 4.59
C SER A 64 5.34 -4.55 3.36
N GLU A 65 5.40 -3.22 3.38
CA GLU A 65 5.00 -2.36 2.25
C GLU A 65 5.74 -2.69 0.95
N THR A 66 7.02 -3.05 1.06
CA THR A 66 7.87 -3.37 -0.09
C THR A 66 7.86 -4.84 -0.45
N PHE A 67 7.27 -5.71 0.39
CA PHE A 67 7.34 -7.16 0.22
C PHE A 67 6.81 -7.63 -1.14
N LEU A 68 5.61 -7.21 -1.54
CA LEU A 68 5.03 -7.60 -2.83
C LEU A 68 5.80 -7.01 -4.01
N ASN A 69 6.34 -5.81 -3.86
CA ASN A 69 7.09 -5.14 -4.91
C ASN A 69 8.43 -5.84 -5.18
N VAL A 70 9.11 -6.28 -4.12
CA VAL A 70 10.43 -6.92 -4.21
C VAL A 70 10.31 -8.40 -4.56
N PHE A 71 9.48 -9.17 -3.85
CA PHE A 71 9.46 -10.63 -3.98
C PHE A 71 8.49 -11.17 -5.03
N ILE A 72 7.40 -10.45 -5.30
CA ILE A 72 6.42 -10.84 -6.33
C ILE A 72 6.59 -10.01 -7.61
N PHE A 73 7.56 -9.09 -7.63
CA PHE A 73 7.82 -8.22 -8.78
C PHE A 73 6.57 -7.46 -9.24
N PHE A 74 5.77 -6.99 -8.28
CA PHE A 74 4.50 -6.32 -8.55
C PHE A 74 4.66 -5.14 -9.52
N LEU A 75 5.80 -4.46 -9.50
CA LEU A 75 6.11 -3.35 -10.39
C LEU A 75 6.03 -3.72 -11.88
N ILE A 76 6.35 -4.98 -12.24
CA ILE A 76 6.21 -5.47 -13.61
C ILE A 76 4.74 -5.53 -14.00
N PHE A 77 3.87 -6.03 -13.12
CA PHE A 77 2.42 -6.06 -13.38
C PHE A 77 1.83 -4.65 -13.47
N ALA A 78 2.27 -3.74 -12.62
CA ALA A 78 1.89 -2.33 -12.66
C ALA A 78 2.31 -1.67 -13.98
N GLY A 79 3.51 -1.96 -14.50
CA GLY A 79 3.98 -1.51 -15.82
C GLY A 79 3.10 -2.03 -16.96
N ILE A 80 2.72 -3.32 -16.93
CA ILE A 80 1.81 -3.90 -17.93
C ILE A 80 0.44 -3.22 -17.90
N ILE A 81 -0.08 -2.90 -16.72
CA ILE A 81 -1.34 -2.17 -16.56
C ILE A 81 -1.21 -0.76 -17.16
N LEU A 82 -0.11 -0.07 -16.86
CA LEU A 82 0.17 1.27 -17.40
C LEU A 82 0.21 1.26 -18.93
N ASP A 83 0.91 0.30 -19.53
CA ASP A 83 1.05 0.18 -20.98
C ASP A 83 -0.27 -0.12 -21.68
N LYS A 84 -1.11 -0.97 -21.08
CA LYS A 84 -2.38 -1.39 -21.69
C LYS A 84 -3.52 -0.42 -21.44
N MET A 85 -3.61 0.17 -20.26
CA MET A 85 -4.76 0.96 -19.80
C MET A 85 -4.45 2.46 -19.73
N GLY A 86 -3.18 2.82 -19.76
CA GLY A 86 -2.71 4.21 -19.79
C GLY A 86 -2.64 4.88 -18.42
N VAL A 87 -1.93 6.02 -18.40
CA VAL A 87 -1.58 6.77 -17.18
C VAL A 87 -2.79 7.14 -16.31
N ARG A 88 -3.89 7.59 -16.92
CA ARG A 88 -5.08 8.03 -16.17
C ARG A 88 -5.72 6.91 -15.37
N PHE A 89 -5.89 5.76 -16.00
CA PHE A 89 -6.47 4.59 -15.34
C PHE A 89 -5.56 4.11 -14.22
N THR A 90 -4.26 3.99 -14.51
CA THR A 90 -3.27 3.52 -13.53
C THR A 90 -3.17 4.44 -12.32
N ALA A 91 -3.21 5.77 -12.51
CA ALA A 91 -3.23 6.74 -11.41
C ALA A 91 -4.50 6.63 -10.53
N VAL A 92 -5.67 6.46 -11.14
CA VAL A 92 -6.92 6.27 -10.38
C VAL A 92 -6.90 4.93 -9.64
N LEU A 93 -6.44 3.87 -10.29
CA LEU A 93 -6.32 2.55 -9.68
C LEU A 93 -5.35 2.55 -8.51
N SER A 94 -4.19 3.22 -8.65
CA SER A 94 -3.21 3.36 -7.57
C SER A 94 -3.81 4.02 -6.34
N GLY A 95 -4.55 5.13 -6.53
CA GLY A 95 -5.27 5.80 -5.45
C GLY A 95 -6.32 4.90 -4.78
N ALA A 96 -7.08 4.13 -5.55
CA ALA A 96 -8.06 3.18 -5.02
C ALA A 96 -7.38 2.08 -4.19
N VAL A 97 -6.26 1.54 -4.65
CA VAL A 97 -5.48 0.51 -3.94
C VAL A 97 -4.92 1.08 -2.63
N MET A 98 -4.39 2.32 -2.64
CA MET A 98 -3.94 2.99 -1.42
C MET A 98 -5.07 3.19 -0.41
N VAL A 99 -6.26 3.60 -0.85
CA VAL A 99 -7.43 3.74 0.03
C VAL A 99 -7.82 2.41 0.66
N VAL A 100 -7.84 1.33 -0.10
CA VAL A 100 -8.14 -0.01 0.42
C VAL A 100 -7.10 -0.43 1.47
N GLY A 101 -5.80 -0.27 1.18
CA GLY A 101 -4.73 -0.56 2.13
C GLY A 101 -4.86 0.27 3.43
N GLY A 102 -5.14 1.57 3.31
CA GLY A 102 -5.36 2.46 4.44
C GLY A 102 -6.58 2.07 5.30
N LEU A 103 -7.68 1.66 4.67
CA LEU A 103 -8.87 1.17 5.38
C LEU A 103 -8.61 -0.14 6.12
N ILE A 104 -7.81 -1.04 5.56
CA ILE A 104 -7.38 -2.27 6.23
C ILE A 104 -6.56 -1.93 7.47
N ASN A 105 -5.60 -1.00 7.35
CA ASN A 105 -4.78 -0.55 8.47
C ASN A 105 -5.61 0.11 9.58
N TRP A 106 -6.55 0.96 9.19
CA TRP A 106 -7.46 1.57 10.15
C TRP A 106 -8.31 0.52 10.88
N TYR A 107 -8.89 -0.44 10.14
CA TYR A 107 -9.72 -1.50 10.72
C TYR A 107 -8.94 -2.41 11.66
N ALA A 108 -7.67 -2.71 11.34
CA ALA A 108 -6.77 -3.54 12.17
C ALA A 108 -6.62 -3.05 13.61
N LEU A 109 -6.78 -1.74 13.84
CA LEU A 109 -6.62 -1.08 15.14
C LEU A 109 -7.95 -0.78 15.84
N THR A 110 -9.07 -1.23 15.29
CA THR A 110 -10.40 -1.02 15.90
C THR A 110 -10.76 -2.13 16.87
N ASP A 111 -11.58 -1.81 17.88
CA ASP A 111 -12.17 -2.80 18.79
C ASP A 111 -13.02 -3.82 18.03
N SER A 112 -13.58 -3.43 16.88
CA SER A 112 -14.34 -4.33 16.00
C SER A 112 -13.47 -5.46 15.46
N PHE A 113 -12.22 -5.20 15.10
CA PHE A 113 -11.27 -6.24 14.70
C PHE A 113 -10.90 -7.13 15.88
N ALA A 114 -10.59 -6.54 17.04
CA ALA A 114 -10.20 -7.26 18.25
C ALA A 114 -11.26 -8.28 18.72
N ASN A 115 -12.54 -7.99 18.47
CA ASN A 115 -13.67 -8.88 18.82
C ASN A 115 -14.15 -9.74 17.63
N SER A 116 -13.47 -9.72 16.51
CA SER A 116 -13.88 -10.42 15.29
C SER A 116 -13.33 -11.86 15.22
N SER A 117 -14.02 -12.71 14.46
CA SER A 117 -13.51 -14.05 14.09
C SER A 117 -12.21 -13.96 13.26
N LEU A 118 -11.99 -12.87 12.58
CA LEU A 118 -10.75 -12.62 11.83
C LEU A 118 -9.54 -12.55 12.75
N GLN A 119 -9.65 -11.88 13.90
CA GLN A 119 -8.57 -11.80 14.88
C GLN A 119 -8.14 -13.20 15.33
N VAL A 120 -9.10 -14.08 15.64
CA VAL A 120 -8.83 -15.47 16.03
C VAL A 120 -8.18 -16.26 14.88
N TRP A 121 -8.66 -16.06 13.66
CA TRP A 121 -8.11 -16.71 12.48
C TRP A 121 -6.65 -16.31 12.24
N PHE A 122 -6.35 -15.00 12.29
CA PHE A 122 -4.98 -14.47 12.11
C PHE A 122 -4.03 -14.91 13.23
N THR A 123 -4.53 -15.07 14.45
CA THR A 123 -3.73 -15.59 15.57
C THR A 123 -3.24 -17.01 15.28
N ASN A 124 -4.13 -17.86 14.72
CA ASN A 124 -3.87 -19.30 14.62
C ASN A 124 -3.24 -19.73 13.28
N ASN A 125 -3.45 -19.00 12.19
CA ASN A 125 -3.17 -19.51 10.85
C ASN A 125 -2.05 -18.81 10.09
N LEU A 126 -1.80 -17.54 10.29
CA LEU A 126 -0.82 -16.79 9.48
C LEU A 126 0.47 -16.54 10.26
N ASN A 127 1.27 -17.58 10.49
CA ASN A 127 2.53 -17.48 11.21
C ASN A 127 3.74 -17.34 10.29
N TYR A 128 3.63 -17.77 9.04
CA TYR A 128 4.70 -17.65 8.04
C TYR A 128 4.12 -17.76 6.62
N ILE A 129 4.88 -17.34 5.63
CA ILE A 129 4.60 -17.61 4.21
C ILE A 129 5.55 -18.73 3.78
N PRO A 130 5.03 -19.90 3.33
CA PRO A 130 5.86 -21.02 2.92
C PRO A 130 6.91 -20.60 1.87
N GLY A 131 8.17 -20.98 2.09
CA GLY A 131 9.29 -20.65 1.23
C GLY A 131 9.97 -19.30 1.52
N PHE A 132 9.33 -18.38 2.24
CA PHE A 132 9.93 -17.10 2.62
C PHE A 132 10.45 -17.08 4.05
N ASP A 133 9.95 -17.93 4.91
CA ASP A 133 10.46 -18.16 6.27
C ASP A 133 11.86 -18.78 6.25
N GLU A 134 12.11 -19.75 5.38
CA GLU A 134 13.43 -20.37 5.20
C GLU A 134 14.49 -19.37 4.73
N LEU A 135 14.06 -18.34 3.98
CA LEU A 135 14.93 -17.25 3.53
C LEU A 135 15.11 -16.14 4.58
N GLY A 136 14.41 -16.22 5.73
CA GLY A 136 14.45 -15.21 6.78
C GLY A 136 13.80 -13.86 6.39
N VAL A 137 12.94 -13.85 5.36
CA VAL A 137 12.31 -12.64 4.83
C VAL A 137 10.79 -12.66 4.91
N SER A 138 10.22 -13.60 5.68
CA SER A 138 8.77 -13.66 5.88
C SER A 138 8.28 -12.41 6.62
N PRO A 139 7.20 -11.75 6.12
CA PRO A 139 6.58 -10.62 6.79
C PRO A 139 5.69 -11.06 7.97
N PHE A 140 5.65 -12.34 8.29
CA PHE A 140 4.91 -12.91 9.41
C PHE A 140 5.82 -13.87 10.19
N TYR A 141 5.60 -13.94 11.50
CA TYR A 141 6.32 -14.84 12.39
C TYR A 141 5.40 -15.35 13.50
N GLU A 142 5.81 -16.45 14.11
CA GLU A 142 5.07 -17.05 15.23
C GLU A 142 5.08 -16.10 16.44
N GLY A 143 3.90 -15.85 17.00
CA GLY A 143 3.72 -14.92 18.12
C GLY A 143 3.46 -13.47 17.71
N MET A 144 3.52 -13.13 16.43
CA MET A 144 3.13 -11.78 15.95
C MET A 144 1.66 -11.50 16.25
N PRO A 145 1.31 -10.34 16.84
CA PRO A 145 -0.08 -9.98 17.12
C PRO A 145 -0.96 -10.00 15.86
N ALA A 146 -2.19 -10.51 15.97
CA ALA A 146 -3.11 -10.63 14.84
C ALA A 146 -3.40 -9.29 14.16
N SER A 147 -3.54 -8.22 14.95
CA SER A 147 -3.73 -6.86 14.43
C SER A 147 -2.52 -6.38 13.63
N ALA A 148 -1.30 -6.71 14.06
CA ALA A 148 -0.08 -6.40 13.33
C ALA A 148 0.03 -7.20 12.02
N LYS A 149 -0.35 -8.49 12.01
CA LYS A 149 -0.42 -9.31 10.79
C LYS A 149 -1.41 -8.73 9.79
N PHE A 150 -2.60 -8.34 10.25
CA PHE A 150 -3.62 -7.76 9.39
C PHE A 150 -3.21 -6.38 8.86
N ALA A 151 -2.61 -5.55 9.70
CA ALA A 151 -2.03 -4.27 9.30
C ALA A 151 -0.88 -4.44 8.28
N ALA A 152 -0.04 -5.45 8.42
CA ALA A 152 1.01 -5.75 7.45
C ALA A 152 0.44 -6.04 6.04
N ILE A 153 -0.69 -6.74 5.96
CA ILE A 153 -1.40 -6.93 4.68
C ILE A 153 -1.89 -5.59 4.12
N GLY A 154 -2.44 -4.73 4.97
CA GLY A 154 -2.83 -3.38 4.58
C GLY A 154 -1.67 -2.56 4.03
N PHE A 155 -0.48 -2.64 4.66
CA PHE A 155 0.73 -1.99 4.19
C PHE A 155 1.25 -2.57 2.88
N MET A 156 1.19 -3.89 2.68
CA MET A 156 1.54 -4.52 1.39
C MET A 156 0.67 -3.97 0.26
N ILE A 157 -0.65 -3.89 0.47
CA ILE A 157 -1.59 -3.36 -0.51
C ILE A 157 -1.35 -1.87 -0.74
N PHE A 158 -1.15 -1.11 0.33
CA PHE A 158 -0.86 0.33 0.25
C PHE A 158 0.43 0.59 -0.54
N GLY A 159 1.52 -0.14 -0.25
CA GLY A 159 2.79 -0.06 -0.96
C GLY A 159 2.66 -0.35 -2.46
N CYS A 160 1.85 -1.35 -2.85
CA CYS A 160 1.52 -1.59 -4.26
C CYS A 160 0.88 -0.37 -4.92
N GLY A 161 -0.02 0.32 -4.22
CA GLY A 161 -0.64 1.55 -4.71
C GLY A 161 0.38 2.68 -4.89
N VAL A 162 1.29 2.86 -3.92
CA VAL A 162 2.35 3.88 -3.98
C VAL A 162 3.28 3.65 -5.17
N GLU A 163 3.74 2.41 -5.36
CA GLU A 163 4.61 2.06 -6.50
C GLU A 163 3.90 2.22 -7.84
N MET A 164 2.61 1.85 -7.93
CA MET A 164 1.80 2.13 -9.13
C MET A 164 1.68 3.62 -9.41
N ALA A 165 1.52 4.46 -8.38
CA ALA A 165 1.51 5.91 -8.54
C ALA A 165 2.87 6.41 -9.04
N GLY A 166 3.97 5.90 -8.49
CA GLY A 166 5.34 6.24 -8.86
C GLY A 166 5.65 6.07 -10.34
N ILE A 167 5.19 5.00 -10.97
CA ILE A 167 5.40 4.77 -12.41
C ILE A 167 4.52 5.64 -13.32
N THR A 168 3.54 6.38 -12.78
CA THR A 168 2.68 7.29 -13.56
C THR A 168 3.21 8.71 -13.63
N VAL A 169 4.23 9.04 -12.83
CA VAL A 169 4.90 10.36 -12.77
C VAL A 169 6.06 10.41 -13.73
#